data_a75761f39f9718f43f648dc4697420ec
#
_entry.id   a75761f39f9718f43f648dc4697420ec
#
_cell.length_a   1.000
_cell.length_b   1.000
_cell.length_c   1.000
_cell.angle_alpha   90.00
_cell.angle_beta   90.00
_cell.angle_gamma   90.00
#
_symmetry.space_group_name_H-M   'P 1'
#
loop_
_entity.id
_entity.type
_entity.pdbx_description
1 polymer ?
#
loop_
_entity_poly.entity_id
_entity_poly.type
_entity_poly.pdbx_seq_one_letter_code
_entity_poly.pdbx_strand_id
1 'polypeptide(L)'
;MKIAFGITGAGHLLLDSVELLEMLMTKHDVTVLLSAAGEEVLKMYGLYERVERITGGYYNELIKEKDQKFSYPITGRFSLGKYDLLIVSPTTSNTIGKLVNGIADTLITNAVAQSGKGGVKTYIIPVDLESGDLKTVLPSKLELDLCQKCETCAAAAACPGNAITPGVEIDLLKCEGCGACAVSCPFSAISAGKIITIHMREIDIENTKKLYDFEGVKVSGHPSDLKKLF
;
A
#
# COMPACT_ATOMS: atom_id res chain seq x y z
N MET A 1 12.04 1.57 -18.97
CA MET A 1 12.64 2.29 -17.82
C MET A 1 12.80 1.32 -16.67
N LYS A 2 13.75 1.57 -15.77
CA LYS A 2 13.90 0.87 -14.50
C LYS A 2 13.27 1.69 -13.40
N ILE A 3 12.15 1.26 -12.92
CA ILE A 3 11.35 1.96 -11.91
C ILE A 3 11.44 1.22 -10.58
N ALA A 4 11.65 1.94 -9.48
CA ALA A 4 11.38 1.41 -8.16
C ALA A 4 10.01 1.88 -7.68
N PHE A 5 9.21 0.97 -7.11
CA PHE A 5 7.86 1.25 -6.65
C PHE A 5 7.71 0.89 -5.17
N GLY A 6 7.64 1.90 -4.31
CA GLY A 6 7.52 1.74 -2.86
C GLY A 6 6.07 1.72 -2.40
N ILE A 7 5.69 0.76 -1.55
CA ILE A 7 4.36 0.67 -0.94
C ILE A 7 4.49 0.76 0.58
N THR A 8 3.74 1.68 1.19
CA THR A 8 3.68 1.86 2.64
C THR A 8 2.34 1.39 3.22
N GLY A 9 2.19 1.41 4.54
CA GLY A 9 1.09 0.79 5.26
C GLY A 9 -0.23 1.58 5.26
N ALA A 10 -0.69 2.08 4.11
CA ALA A 10 -1.96 2.77 3.98
C ALA A 10 -2.97 1.95 3.17
N GLY A 11 -4.19 1.79 3.69
CA GLY A 11 -5.30 1.16 2.95
C GLY A 11 -5.94 2.13 1.95
N HIS A 12 -5.95 3.43 2.24
CA HIS A 12 -6.40 4.44 1.30
C HIS A 12 -5.46 4.52 0.09
N LEU A 13 -6.00 4.58 -1.12
CA LEU A 13 -5.29 4.56 -2.41
C LEU A 13 -4.49 3.27 -2.68
N LEU A 14 -4.63 2.21 -1.84
CA LEU A 14 -3.84 0.98 -2.01
C LEU A 14 -4.21 0.24 -3.30
N LEU A 15 -5.50 0.07 -3.58
CA LEU A 15 -5.97 -0.59 -4.81
C LEU A 15 -5.52 0.18 -6.05
N ASP A 16 -5.70 1.51 -6.06
CA ASP A 16 -5.28 2.37 -7.17
C ASP A 16 -3.76 2.31 -7.39
N SER A 17 -2.99 2.18 -6.30
CA SER A 17 -1.53 2.02 -6.35
C SER A 17 -1.11 0.68 -6.95
N VAL A 18 -1.80 -0.41 -6.61
CA VAL A 18 -1.56 -1.73 -7.20
C VAL A 18 -1.92 -1.73 -8.69
N GLU A 19 -3.03 -1.12 -9.08
CA GLU A 19 -3.41 -0.98 -10.50
C GLU A 19 -2.39 -0.15 -11.30
N LEU A 20 -1.85 0.92 -10.70
CA LEU A 20 -0.77 1.68 -11.31
C LEU A 20 0.48 0.81 -11.49
N LEU A 21 0.86 0.06 -10.46
CA LEU A 21 2.00 -0.86 -10.51
C LEU A 21 1.83 -1.90 -11.63
N GLU A 22 0.67 -2.57 -11.70
CA GLU A 22 0.37 -3.55 -12.75
C GLU A 22 0.52 -2.94 -14.15
N MET A 23 -0.01 -1.73 -14.35
CA MET A 23 0.12 -1.02 -15.63
C MET A 23 1.59 -0.72 -15.97
N LEU A 24 2.39 -0.26 -14.99
CA LEU A 24 3.81 0.04 -15.21
C LEU A 24 4.60 -1.21 -15.59
N MET A 25 4.31 -2.35 -14.96
CA MET A 25 5.00 -3.62 -15.24
C MET A 25 4.71 -4.21 -16.61
N THR A 26 3.68 -3.73 -17.32
CA THR A 26 3.45 -4.15 -18.72
C THR A 26 4.48 -3.57 -19.69
N LYS A 27 5.19 -2.49 -19.32
CA LYS A 27 6.06 -1.72 -20.22
C LYS A 27 7.46 -1.46 -19.67
N HIS A 28 7.68 -1.68 -18.38
CA HIS A 28 8.90 -1.27 -17.67
C HIS A 28 9.39 -2.37 -16.73
N ASP A 29 10.68 -2.34 -16.42
CA ASP A 29 11.23 -3.14 -15.33
C ASP A 29 10.89 -2.46 -14.00
N VAL A 30 10.18 -3.14 -13.12
CA VAL A 30 9.74 -2.54 -11.86
C VAL A 30 10.19 -3.36 -10.66
N THR A 31 11.00 -2.76 -9.80
CA THR A 31 11.36 -3.32 -8.49
C THR A 31 10.39 -2.79 -7.45
N VAL A 32 9.63 -3.68 -6.82
CA VAL A 32 8.70 -3.34 -5.76
C VAL A 32 9.40 -3.36 -4.42
N LEU A 33 9.26 -2.27 -3.65
CA LEU A 33 9.80 -2.13 -2.30
C LEU A 33 8.64 -2.11 -1.30
N LEU A 34 8.56 -3.09 -0.41
CA LEU A 34 7.50 -3.14 0.61
C LEU A 34 8.05 -2.77 1.98
N SER A 35 7.48 -1.73 2.60
CA SER A 35 7.67 -1.54 4.03
C SER A 35 7.01 -2.68 4.81
N ALA A 36 7.40 -2.90 6.08
CA ALA A 36 6.78 -3.92 6.92
C ALA A 36 5.26 -3.74 6.99
N ALA A 37 4.79 -2.52 7.26
CA ALA A 37 3.37 -2.20 7.27
C ALA A 37 2.71 -2.30 5.89
N GLY A 38 3.43 -2.02 4.79
CA GLY A 38 2.93 -2.19 3.43
C GLY A 38 2.68 -3.66 3.07
N GLU A 39 3.58 -4.57 3.49
CA GLU A 39 3.35 -6.00 3.33
C GLU A 39 2.09 -6.46 4.08
N GLU A 40 1.90 -6.00 5.32
CA GLU A 40 0.72 -6.34 6.12
C GLU A 40 -0.58 -5.83 5.50
N VAL A 41 -0.62 -4.55 5.10
CA VAL A 41 -1.82 -3.94 4.53
C VAL A 41 -2.19 -4.58 3.19
N LEU A 42 -1.22 -4.89 2.31
CA LEU A 42 -1.49 -5.63 1.08
C LEU A 42 -2.17 -6.98 1.35
N LYS A 43 -1.72 -7.69 2.40
CA LYS A 43 -2.32 -8.97 2.82
C LYS A 43 -3.73 -8.75 3.37
N MET A 44 -3.93 -7.76 4.24
CA MET A 44 -5.23 -7.43 4.83
C MET A 44 -6.30 -7.07 3.80
N TYR A 45 -5.90 -6.50 2.65
CA TYR A 45 -6.81 -6.13 1.56
C TYR A 45 -6.83 -7.16 0.42
N GLY A 46 -6.19 -8.33 0.58
CA GLY A 46 -6.17 -9.39 -0.43
C GLY A 46 -5.41 -9.03 -1.72
N LEU A 47 -4.54 -8.04 -1.66
CA LEU A 47 -3.81 -7.53 -2.83
C LEU A 47 -2.38 -8.05 -2.94
N TYR A 48 -1.89 -8.74 -1.90
CA TYR A 48 -0.51 -9.20 -1.83
C TYR A 48 -0.14 -10.15 -2.98
N GLU A 49 -0.99 -11.15 -3.27
CA GLU A 49 -0.73 -12.12 -4.34
C GLU A 49 -0.72 -11.46 -5.73
N ARG A 50 -1.48 -10.38 -5.94
CA ARG A 50 -1.44 -9.61 -7.20
C ARG A 50 -0.06 -9.03 -7.41
N VAL A 51 0.53 -8.43 -6.36
CA VAL A 51 1.88 -7.85 -6.39
C VAL A 51 2.93 -8.95 -6.55
N GLU A 52 2.81 -10.07 -5.84
CA GLU A 52 3.77 -11.17 -5.89
C GLU A 52 3.81 -11.84 -7.28
N ARG A 53 2.66 -12.07 -7.91
CA ARG A 53 2.58 -12.72 -9.23
C ARG A 53 3.22 -11.93 -10.37
N ILE A 54 3.25 -10.61 -10.27
CA ILE A 54 3.78 -9.76 -11.33
C ILE A 54 5.28 -9.51 -11.18
N THR A 55 5.91 -10.02 -10.12
CA THR A 55 7.35 -9.88 -9.89
C THR A 55 8.08 -11.18 -10.27
N GLY A 56 9.29 -11.05 -10.77
CA GLY A 56 10.17 -12.18 -11.13
C GLY A 56 11.28 -11.75 -12.07
N GLY A 57 12.53 -11.96 -11.68
CA GLY A 57 13.71 -11.58 -12.46
C GLY A 57 14.39 -10.29 -12.01
N TYR A 58 15.56 -10.04 -12.59
CA TYR A 58 16.40 -8.91 -12.20
C TYR A 58 15.76 -7.58 -12.62
N TYR A 59 15.64 -6.65 -11.69
CA TYR A 59 14.87 -5.41 -11.74
C TYR A 59 13.33 -5.58 -11.76
N ASN A 60 12.80 -6.80 -11.81
CA ASN A 60 11.38 -7.11 -11.58
C ASN A 60 11.23 -7.85 -10.24
N GLU A 61 11.84 -7.32 -9.20
CA GLU A 61 12.01 -7.94 -7.87
C GLU A 61 10.94 -7.46 -6.90
N LEU A 62 10.55 -8.34 -5.97
CA LEU A 62 9.81 -7.98 -4.78
C LEU A 62 10.76 -7.94 -3.59
N ILE A 63 11.05 -6.76 -3.09
CA ILE A 63 11.97 -6.52 -1.97
C ILE A 63 11.15 -6.16 -0.72
N LYS A 64 11.24 -6.98 0.30
CA LYS A 64 10.56 -6.76 1.59
C LYS A 64 11.54 -6.17 2.60
N GLU A 65 11.07 -5.24 3.40
CA GLU A 65 11.89 -4.59 4.43
C GLU A 65 12.52 -5.60 5.40
N LYS A 66 11.75 -6.61 5.83
CA LYS A 66 12.22 -7.66 6.74
C LYS A 66 13.38 -8.50 6.19
N ASP A 67 13.51 -8.60 4.86
CA ASP A 67 14.57 -9.37 4.21
C ASP A 67 15.84 -8.54 4.01
N GLN A 68 15.78 -7.24 4.34
CA GLN A 68 16.91 -6.33 4.25
C GLN A 68 17.65 -6.25 5.60
N LYS A 69 18.97 -6.03 5.53
CA LYS A 69 19.76 -5.71 6.71
C LYS A 69 19.61 -4.23 7.06
N PHE A 70 20.07 -3.83 8.24
CA PHE A 70 19.95 -2.44 8.73
C PHE A 70 20.47 -1.36 7.78
N SER A 71 21.38 -1.69 6.88
CA SER A 71 21.92 -0.75 5.89
C SER A 71 21.11 -0.69 4.60
N TYR A 72 20.05 -1.49 4.46
CA TYR A 72 19.21 -1.57 3.25
C TYR A 72 20.04 -1.62 1.95
N PRO A 73 20.85 -2.68 1.71
CA PRO A 73 21.82 -2.71 0.62
C PRO A 73 21.22 -2.44 -0.76
N ILE A 74 19.96 -2.81 -0.99
CA ILE A 74 19.25 -2.56 -2.25
C ILE A 74 19.19 -1.07 -2.60
N THR A 75 19.14 -0.19 -1.59
CA THR A 75 19.02 1.24 -1.80
C THR A 75 20.29 1.88 -2.38
N GLY A 76 21.42 1.18 -2.32
CA GLY A 76 22.64 1.58 -3.03
C GLY A 76 22.46 1.69 -4.55
N ARG A 77 21.49 1.00 -5.14
CA ARG A 77 21.17 1.13 -6.57
C ARG A 77 20.69 2.55 -6.92
N PHE A 78 20.04 3.26 -6.00
CA PHE A 78 19.58 4.64 -6.21
C PHE A 78 20.76 5.62 -6.23
N SER A 79 21.63 5.56 -5.24
CA SER A 79 22.81 6.44 -5.19
C SER A 79 23.79 6.20 -6.36
N LEU A 80 23.72 5.02 -7.00
CA LEU A 80 24.46 4.70 -8.22
C LEU A 80 23.70 5.02 -9.51
N GLY A 81 22.53 5.66 -9.43
CA GLY A 81 21.73 6.04 -10.60
C GLY A 81 21.27 4.84 -11.44
N LYS A 82 20.99 3.67 -10.81
CA LYS A 82 20.58 2.46 -11.52
C LYS A 82 19.07 2.40 -11.77
N TYR A 83 18.28 3.25 -11.13
CA TYR A 83 16.86 3.46 -11.40
C TYR A 83 16.67 4.79 -12.11
N ASP A 84 15.73 4.83 -13.04
CA ASP A 84 15.32 6.05 -13.74
C ASP A 84 14.32 6.86 -12.90
N LEU A 85 13.58 6.15 -12.03
CA LEU A 85 12.47 6.72 -11.28
C LEU A 85 12.21 5.93 -9.99
N LEU A 86 11.84 6.65 -8.92
CA LEU A 86 11.20 6.10 -7.72
C LEU A 86 9.76 6.62 -7.62
N ILE A 87 8.81 5.73 -7.40
CA ILE A 87 7.43 6.07 -7.06
C ILE A 87 7.14 5.51 -5.67
N VAL A 88 6.60 6.30 -4.76
CA VAL A 88 6.12 5.83 -3.45
C VAL A 88 4.61 6.05 -3.38
N SER A 89 3.85 4.96 -3.43
CA SER A 89 2.38 4.97 -3.51
C SER A 89 1.76 3.68 -2.93
N PRO A 90 0.82 3.78 -2.01
CA PRO A 90 0.48 4.99 -1.23
C PRO A 90 1.56 5.33 -0.21
N THR A 91 1.63 6.60 0.24
CA THR A 91 2.59 7.05 1.23
C THR A 91 1.89 7.51 2.50
N THR A 92 2.13 6.82 3.62
CA THR A 92 1.57 7.18 4.92
C THR A 92 2.16 8.47 5.50
N SER A 93 1.39 9.19 6.31
CA SER A 93 1.85 10.37 7.06
C SER A 93 3.08 10.08 7.91
N ASN A 94 3.19 8.87 8.50
CA ASN A 94 4.38 8.48 9.24
C ASN A 94 5.63 8.47 8.35
N THR A 95 5.52 7.92 7.14
CA THR A 95 6.62 7.93 6.16
C THR A 95 6.96 9.37 5.76
N ILE A 96 5.95 10.19 5.47
CA ILE A 96 6.15 11.60 5.12
C ILE A 96 6.82 12.36 6.25
N GLY A 97 6.32 12.21 7.50
CA GLY A 97 6.91 12.84 8.67
C GLY A 97 8.39 12.48 8.84
N LYS A 98 8.78 11.24 8.56
CA LYS A 98 10.18 10.83 8.56
C LYS A 98 10.98 11.51 7.44
N LEU A 99 10.45 11.50 6.21
CA LEU A 99 11.13 12.10 5.05
C LEU A 99 11.43 13.58 5.26
N VAL A 100 10.44 14.36 5.70
CA VAL A 100 10.60 15.82 5.88
C VAL A 100 11.50 16.21 7.03
N ASN A 101 11.75 15.27 7.95
CA ASN A 101 12.71 15.42 9.04
C ASN A 101 14.07 14.74 8.78
N GLY A 102 14.31 14.24 7.54
CA GLY A 102 15.57 13.61 7.14
C GLY A 102 15.82 12.25 7.79
N ILE A 103 14.79 11.57 8.30
CA ILE A 103 14.89 10.26 8.96
C ILE A 103 14.80 9.16 7.90
N ALA A 104 15.89 8.39 7.74
CA ALA A 104 16.03 7.33 6.74
C ALA A 104 16.27 5.96 7.42
N ASP A 105 15.33 5.53 8.28
CA ASP A 105 15.43 4.34 9.14
C ASP A 105 14.57 3.16 8.67
N THR A 106 13.90 3.28 7.53
CA THR A 106 13.11 2.21 6.88
C THR A 106 13.57 2.01 5.45
N LEU A 107 13.18 0.89 4.83
CA LEU A 107 13.49 0.61 3.43
C LEU A 107 13.04 1.77 2.51
N ILE A 108 11.82 2.26 2.70
CA ILE A 108 11.25 3.31 1.84
C ILE A 108 11.91 4.66 2.09
N THR A 109 12.09 5.07 3.36
CA THR A 109 12.72 6.36 3.66
C THR A 109 14.18 6.38 3.23
N ASN A 110 14.89 5.24 3.33
CA ASN A 110 16.24 5.10 2.84
C ASN A 110 16.29 5.15 1.30
N ALA A 111 15.34 4.50 0.61
CA ALA A 111 15.25 4.57 -0.85
C ALA A 111 15.08 6.02 -1.33
N VAL A 112 14.19 6.81 -0.71
CA VAL A 112 14.00 8.23 -1.05
C VAL A 112 15.27 9.04 -0.77
N ALA A 113 15.91 8.84 0.39
CA ALA A 113 17.15 9.55 0.73
C ALA A 113 18.29 9.23 -0.27
N GLN A 114 18.44 7.97 -0.69
CA GLN A 114 19.45 7.57 -1.67
C GLN A 114 19.09 8.01 -3.09
N SER A 115 17.79 8.12 -3.41
CA SER A 115 17.33 8.69 -4.69
C SER A 115 17.77 10.14 -4.82
N GLY A 116 17.60 10.97 -3.79
CA GLY A 116 18.08 12.34 -3.78
C GLY A 116 19.59 12.45 -4.00
N LYS A 117 20.38 11.57 -3.34
CA LYS A 117 21.85 11.52 -3.52
C LYS A 117 22.26 11.09 -4.93
N GLY A 118 21.50 10.22 -5.58
CA GLY A 118 21.77 9.70 -6.91
C GLY A 118 21.12 10.48 -8.05
N GLY A 119 20.39 11.57 -7.75
CA GLY A 119 19.65 12.35 -8.75
C GLY A 119 18.47 11.59 -9.38
N VAL A 120 17.97 10.53 -8.73
CA VAL A 120 16.83 9.76 -9.19
C VAL A 120 15.55 10.52 -8.83
N LYS A 121 14.76 10.85 -9.84
CA LYS A 121 13.48 11.55 -9.67
C LYS A 121 12.51 10.70 -8.84
N THR A 122 11.83 11.32 -7.89
CA THR A 122 10.91 10.63 -6.99
C THR A 122 9.50 11.23 -7.09
N TYR A 123 8.49 10.36 -7.29
CA TYR A 123 7.08 10.73 -7.12
C TYR A 123 6.57 10.16 -5.81
N ILE A 124 5.91 11.00 -5.03
CA ILE A 124 5.28 10.62 -3.76
C ILE A 124 3.78 10.87 -3.86
N ILE A 125 2.98 9.86 -3.51
CA ILE A 125 1.52 9.95 -3.45
C ILE A 125 1.09 9.85 -1.99
N PRO A 126 0.94 11.00 -1.31
CA PRO A 126 0.49 11.06 0.07
C PRO A 126 -0.96 10.62 0.21
N VAL A 127 -1.29 10.02 1.34
CA VAL A 127 -2.70 9.73 1.70
C VAL A 127 -3.38 10.93 2.36
N ASP A 128 -2.61 11.82 2.99
CA ASP A 128 -3.09 13.00 3.70
C ASP A 128 -2.62 14.26 2.97
N LEU A 129 -3.47 14.79 2.10
CA LEU A 129 -3.16 15.93 1.23
C LEU A 129 -3.82 17.22 1.67
N GLU A 130 -5.06 17.14 2.15
CA GLU A 130 -5.90 18.29 2.47
C GLU A 130 -6.49 18.13 3.86
N SER A 131 -6.72 19.27 4.53
CA SER A 131 -7.40 19.27 5.83
C SER A 131 -8.86 18.87 5.67
N GLY A 132 -9.39 18.16 6.65
CA GLY A 132 -10.79 17.75 6.66
C GLY A 132 -10.97 16.25 6.89
N ASP A 133 -12.10 15.75 6.47
CA ASP A 133 -12.49 14.37 6.67
C ASP A 133 -12.28 13.55 5.41
N LEU A 134 -11.54 12.47 5.53
CA LEU A 134 -11.34 11.47 4.47
C LEU A 134 -12.28 10.28 4.69
N LYS A 135 -12.98 9.86 3.65
CA LYS A 135 -13.70 8.59 3.63
C LYS A 135 -12.78 7.49 3.16
N THR A 136 -12.62 6.45 3.96
CA THR A 136 -11.86 5.26 3.62
C THR A 136 -12.66 4.00 3.90
N VAL A 137 -12.23 2.89 3.32
CA VAL A 137 -12.92 1.59 3.43
C VAL A 137 -12.12 0.68 4.34
N LEU A 138 -12.77 0.11 5.35
CA LEU A 138 -12.15 -0.90 6.22
C LEU A 138 -12.16 -2.29 5.56
N PRO A 139 -11.18 -3.15 5.89
CA PRO A 139 -11.24 -4.56 5.51
C PRO A 139 -12.44 -5.27 6.15
N SER A 140 -12.79 -6.45 5.63
CA SER A 140 -13.87 -7.26 6.18
C SER A 140 -13.60 -7.69 7.62
N LYS A 141 -14.63 -7.69 8.48
CA LYS A 141 -14.53 -8.07 9.89
C LYS A 141 -15.68 -9.01 10.27
N LEU A 142 -15.35 -10.04 11.07
CA LEU A 142 -16.33 -10.92 11.72
C LEU A 142 -16.55 -10.44 13.17
N GLU A 143 -17.80 -10.14 13.50
CA GLU A 143 -18.25 -9.83 14.87
C GLU A 143 -18.69 -11.14 15.55
N LEU A 144 -17.81 -11.68 16.39
CA LEU A 144 -18.02 -12.98 17.04
C LEU A 144 -19.25 -13.01 17.95
N ASP A 145 -19.59 -11.88 18.56
CA ASP A 145 -20.76 -11.73 19.44
C ASP A 145 -22.11 -11.87 18.68
N LEU A 146 -22.11 -11.55 17.40
CA LEU A 146 -23.28 -11.69 16.52
C LEU A 146 -23.30 -13.04 15.79
N CYS A 147 -22.17 -13.72 15.71
CA CYS A 147 -22.02 -14.96 14.97
C CYS A 147 -22.67 -16.14 15.68
N GLN A 148 -23.69 -16.74 15.05
CA GLN A 148 -24.43 -17.89 15.61
C GLN A 148 -23.72 -19.24 15.38
N LYS A 149 -22.52 -19.25 14.81
CA LYS A 149 -21.72 -20.48 14.53
C LYS A 149 -22.52 -21.55 13.81
N CYS A 150 -23.25 -21.17 12.77
CA CYS A 150 -24.17 -22.04 12.02
C CYS A 150 -23.45 -23.30 11.51
N GLU A 151 -24.10 -24.45 11.51
CA GLU A 151 -23.58 -25.71 10.94
C GLU A 151 -23.24 -25.53 9.44
N THR A 152 -24.09 -24.82 8.72
CA THR A 152 -23.83 -24.39 7.34
C THR A 152 -23.75 -22.89 7.29
N CYS A 153 -22.56 -22.36 7.06
CA CYS A 153 -22.30 -20.93 7.02
C CYS A 153 -22.53 -20.37 5.61
N ALA A 154 -23.64 -19.65 5.41
CA ALA A 154 -23.96 -19.04 4.13
C ALA A 154 -22.91 -18.02 3.68
N ALA A 155 -22.31 -17.29 4.62
CA ALA A 155 -21.25 -16.34 4.33
C ALA A 155 -19.97 -17.03 3.81
N ALA A 156 -19.59 -18.18 4.39
CA ALA A 156 -18.44 -18.96 3.92
C ALA A 156 -18.73 -19.55 2.53
N ALA A 157 -19.95 -20.07 2.32
CA ALA A 157 -20.34 -20.61 1.02
C ALA A 157 -20.36 -19.55 -0.11
N ALA A 158 -20.64 -18.29 0.24
CA ALA A 158 -20.64 -17.18 -0.71
C ALA A 158 -19.28 -16.54 -0.94
N CYS A 159 -18.24 -16.96 -0.20
CA CYS A 159 -16.91 -16.35 -0.28
C CYS A 159 -16.10 -16.94 -1.44
N PRO A 160 -15.77 -16.17 -2.51
CA PRO A 160 -15.02 -16.69 -3.66
C PRO A 160 -13.59 -17.09 -3.28
N GLY A 161 -12.96 -16.36 -2.35
CA GLY A 161 -11.60 -16.62 -1.88
C GLY A 161 -11.51 -17.67 -0.76
N ASN A 162 -12.63 -18.31 -0.35
CA ASN A 162 -12.66 -19.23 0.79
C ASN A 162 -11.98 -18.66 2.05
N ALA A 163 -12.15 -17.36 2.29
CA ALA A 163 -11.47 -16.62 3.35
C ALA A 163 -12.12 -16.79 4.73
N ILE A 164 -13.28 -17.44 4.84
CA ILE A 164 -14.06 -17.47 6.08
C ILE A 164 -13.95 -18.84 6.75
N THR A 165 -13.41 -18.85 7.96
CA THR A 165 -13.52 -19.95 8.90
C THR A 165 -14.75 -19.70 9.79
N PRO A 166 -15.85 -20.45 9.59
CA PRO A 166 -17.12 -20.20 10.27
C PRO A 166 -16.98 -20.12 11.79
N GLY A 167 -17.47 -19.03 12.41
CA GLY A 167 -17.44 -18.83 13.85
C GLY A 167 -16.07 -18.58 14.47
N VAL A 168 -15.03 -18.40 13.65
CA VAL A 168 -13.65 -18.16 14.09
C VAL A 168 -13.12 -16.84 13.57
N GLU A 169 -12.90 -16.72 12.25
CA GLU A 169 -12.25 -15.54 11.67
C GLU A 169 -12.52 -15.38 10.18
N ILE A 170 -12.15 -14.21 9.65
CA ILE A 170 -11.94 -13.98 8.23
C ILE A 170 -10.43 -13.89 8.01
N ASP A 171 -9.90 -14.82 7.21
CA ASP A 171 -8.52 -14.76 6.74
C ASP A 171 -8.37 -13.58 5.76
N LEU A 172 -7.83 -12.48 6.26
CA LEU A 172 -7.66 -11.26 5.46
C LEU A 172 -6.64 -11.42 4.35
N LEU A 173 -5.82 -12.48 4.38
CA LEU A 173 -4.87 -12.80 3.31
C LEU A 173 -5.56 -13.41 2.08
N LYS A 174 -6.75 -14.01 2.28
CA LYS A 174 -7.58 -14.61 1.23
C LYS A 174 -8.80 -13.75 0.88
N CYS A 175 -9.08 -12.73 1.71
CA CYS A 175 -10.24 -11.88 1.53
C CYS A 175 -10.04 -10.90 0.38
N GLU A 176 -10.86 -10.99 -0.65
CA GLU A 176 -10.85 -10.07 -1.81
C GLU A 176 -11.63 -8.76 -1.58
N GLY A 177 -12.20 -8.56 -0.37
CA GLY A 177 -12.99 -7.38 -0.05
C GLY A 177 -14.33 -7.25 -0.81
N CYS A 178 -14.80 -8.30 -1.48
CA CYS A 178 -15.96 -8.26 -2.38
C CYS A 178 -17.32 -8.03 -1.69
N GLY A 179 -17.39 -8.19 -0.36
CA GLY A 179 -18.62 -7.97 0.43
C GLY A 179 -19.71 -9.05 0.35
N ALA A 180 -19.54 -10.09 -0.47
CA ALA A 180 -20.54 -11.16 -0.64
C ALA A 180 -20.93 -11.83 0.69
N CYS A 181 -19.96 -12.03 1.58
CA CYS A 181 -20.18 -12.61 2.91
C CYS A 181 -21.06 -11.75 3.83
N ALA A 182 -20.94 -10.43 3.75
CA ALA A 182 -21.76 -9.53 4.57
C ALA A 182 -23.24 -9.56 4.15
N VAL A 183 -23.47 -9.66 2.84
CA VAL A 183 -24.83 -9.77 2.29
C VAL A 183 -25.45 -11.15 2.58
N SER A 184 -24.63 -12.21 2.58
CA SER A 184 -25.09 -13.59 2.74
C SER A 184 -25.27 -14.03 4.20
N CYS A 185 -24.71 -13.30 5.17
CA CYS A 185 -24.84 -13.62 6.59
C CYS A 185 -26.21 -13.16 7.13
N PRO A 186 -27.14 -14.06 7.48
CA PRO A 186 -28.48 -13.67 7.93
C PRO A 186 -28.48 -12.98 9.31
N PHE A 187 -27.40 -13.09 10.05
CA PHE A 187 -27.22 -12.50 11.39
C PHE A 187 -26.45 -11.19 11.38
N SER A 188 -26.10 -10.68 10.20
CA SER A 188 -25.28 -9.46 10.05
C SER A 188 -23.98 -9.49 10.88
N ALA A 189 -23.44 -10.70 11.11
CA ALA A 189 -22.22 -10.90 11.88
C ALA A 189 -20.95 -10.54 11.11
N ILE A 190 -21.06 -10.20 9.82
CA ILE A 190 -19.92 -9.81 9.00
C ILE A 190 -20.16 -8.40 8.46
N SER A 191 -19.20 -7.53 8.69
CA SER A 191 -19.10 -6.23 8.03
C SER A 191 -18.01 -6.30 6.96
N ALA A 192 -18.32 -5.82 5.75
CA ALA A 192 -17.37 -5.75 4.67
C ALA A 192 -17.51 -4.41 3.96
N GLY A 193 -16.40 -3.82 3.57
CA GLY A 193 -16.43 -2.55 2.86
C GLY A 193 -17.03 -1.41 3.70
N LYS A 194 -16.95 -1.47 5.02
CA LYS A 194 -17.48 -0.41 5.88
C LYS A 194 -16.71 0.88 5.63
N ILE A 195 -17.43 1.89 5.14
CA ILE A 195 -16.87 3.23 4.99
C ILE A 195 -16.79 3.88 6.36
N ILE A 196 -15.59 4.36 6.70
CA ILE A 196 -15.37 5.20 7.88
C ILE A 196 -14.87 6.58 7.45
N THR A 197 -15.13 7.57 8.28
CA THR A 197 -14.59 8.91 8.14
C THR A 197 -13.41 9.07 9.09
N ILE A 198 -12.26 9.47 8.56
CA ILE A 198 -11.04 9.74 9.32
C ILE A 198 -10.76 11.22 9.21
N HIS A 199 -10.51 11.87 10.34
CA HIS A 199 -10.08 13.26 10.37
C HIS A 199 -8.57 13.37 10.14
N MET A 200 -8.16 14.17 9.17
CA MET A 200 -6.74 14.43 8.87
C MET A 200 -6.14 15.36 9.91
N ARG A 201 -5.02 14.94 10.53
CA ARG A 201 -4.32 15.80 11.48
C ARG A 201 -3.61 16.93 10.74
N GLU A 202 -3.69 18.14 11.28
CA GLU A 202 -3.06 19.31 10.67
C GLU A 202 -1.55 19.13 10.48
N ILE A 203 -0.86 18.53 11.45
CA ILE A 203 0.58 18.24 11.34
C ILE A 203 0.94 17.35 10.15
N ASP A 204 0.05 16.40 9.77
CA ASP A 204 0.30 15.50 8.63
C ASP A 204 0.19 16.27 7.31
N ILE A 205 -0.78 17.19 7.22
CA ILE A 205 -0.95 18.09 6.09
C ILE A 205 0.25 19.04 5.95
N GLU A 206 0.69 19.63 7.06
CA GLU A 206 1.87 20.50 7.08
C GLU A 206 3.14 19.76 6.62
N ASN A 207 3.31 18.54 7.07
CA ASN A 207 4.44 17.71 6.64
C ASN A 207 4.34 17.38 5.14
N THR A 208 3.15 17.07 4.63
CA THR A 208 2.93 16.84 3.20
C THR A 208 3.29 18.08 2.37
N LYS A 209 2.92 19.29 2.85
CA LYS A 209 3.27 20.55 2.17
C LYS A 209 4.78 20.75 2.05
N LYS A 210 5.58 20.35 3.06
CA LYS A 210 7.04 20.46 3.00
C LYS A 210 7.67 19.62 1.88
N LEU A 211 7.01 18.55 1.41
CA LEU A 211 7.55 17.74 0.31
C LEU A 211 7.63 18.50 -1.02
N TYR A 212 6.81 19.52 -1.22
CA TYR A 212 6.83 20.32 -2.44
C TYR A 212 8.13 21.11 -2.63
N ASP A 213 8.86 21.35 -1.53
CA ASP A 213 10.12 22.08 -1.52
C ASP A 213 11.35 21.13 -1.68
N PHE A 214 11.12 19.81 -1.74
CA PHE A 214 12.22 18.85 -1.85
C PHE A 214 12.72 18.73 -3.29
N GLU A 215 14.02 18.97 -3.47
CA GLU A 215 14.67 18.79 -4.77
C GLU A 215 14.52 17.36 -5.29
N GLY A 216 14.12 17.20 -6.53
CA GLY A 216 13.93 15.90 -7.18
C GLY A 216 12.66 15.16 -6.77
N VAL A 217 11.89 15.69 -5.84
CA VAL A 217 10.60 15.11 -5.41
C VAL A 217 9.44 15.82 -6.11
N LYS A 218 8.46 15.04 -6.55
CA LYS A 218 7.17 15.52 -7.04
C LYS A 218 6.04 14.87 -6.27
N VAL A 219 5.13 15.67 -5.75
CA VAL A 219 3.92 15.19 -5.08
C VAL A 219 2.80 15.06 -6.10
N SER A 220 2.07 13.94 -6.07
CA SER A 220 0.87 13.70 -6.88
C SER A 220 -0.30 13.38 -5.96
N GLY A 221 -1.48 13.88 -6.30
CA GLY A 221 -2.67 13.70 -5.47
C GLY A 221 -3.27 12.30 -5.55
N HIS A 222 -3.08 11.63 -6.68
CA HIS A 222 -3.68 10.31 -6.91
C HIS A 222 -2.80 9.44 -7.82
N PRO A 223 -2.77 8.10 -7.62
CA PRO A 223 -2.01 7.20 -8.51
C PRO A 223 -2.39 7.33 -9.99
N SER A 224 -3.69 7.60 -10.30
CA SER A 224 -4.15 7.75 -11.68
C SER A 224 -3.53 8.94 -12.42
N ASP A 225 -3.04 9.97 -11.71
CA ASP A 225 -2.37 11.10 -12.34
C ASP A 225 -1.07 10.66 -13.00
N LEU A 226 -0.39 9.67 -12.42
CA LEU A 226 0.82 9.11 -12.99
C LEU A 226 0.55 8.20 -14.19
N LYS A 227 -0.66 7.59 -14.31
CA LYS A 227 -1.02 6.78 -15.47
C LYS A 227 -0.94 7.58 -16.80
N LYS A 228 -1.05 8.91 -16.72
CA LYS A 228 -0.98 9.81 -17.89
C LYS A 228 0.46 10.14 -18.31
N LEU A 229 1.45 9.80 -17.49
CA LEU A 229 2.86 10.10 -17.74
C LEU A 229 3.60 8.95 -18.41
N PHE A 230 3.03 7.74 -18.38
CA PHE A 230 3.57 6.47 -18.86
C PHE A 230 2.59 5.75 -19.79
#